data_ea0431ea2be0452b34ec7dcebe6a0989
#
_entry.id   ea0431ea2be0452b34ec7dcebe6a0989
#
_cell.length_a   1.000
_cell.length_b   1.000
_cell.length_c   1.000
_cell.angle_alpha   90.00
_cell.angle_beta   90.00
_cell.angle_gamma   90.00
#
_symmetry.space_group_name_H-M   'P 1'
#
loop_
_entity.id
_entity.type
_entity.pdbx_description
1 polymer ?
#
loop_
_entity_poly.entity_id
_entity_poly.type
_entity_poly.pdbx_seq_one_letter_code
_entity_poly.pdbx_strand_id
1 'polypeptide(L)'
;VVLFLYLHIHFHLKTADDLEVYELDALPPKEKMEEICDFRQPVKFFYGGEMVERISLEELEKTYGAFDVQVRDLGTEKDETRERYLPFLFREGIELFRNDACGNYITERNDDFLVETGVVKEFRKNDLYLRPPMVSKCGYDFICGANGVKTPLQYMNYYRHFIMPTFGACDIILIPPVSSKYLNETKDYEYGEYASPINPWNPDKTNIDFEKAKIMKVRLEKGEMLYIPAYWWFSISLDGVSSLVSLKYRTYMNAIAISPTIIMEMLQKQNIRRETIQKMGITNF
;
A
#
# COMPACT_ATOMS: atom_id res chain seq x y z
N VAL A 1 33.50 -2.59 -10.98
CA VAL A 1 32.56 -2.72 -9.83
C VAL A 1 31.92 -1.38 -9.51
N VAL A 2 32.66 -0.31 -9.19
CA VAL A 2 32.12 1.00 -8.78
C VAL A 2 31.18 1.60 -9.83
N LEU A 3 31.59 1.67 -11.09
CA LEU A 3 30.74 2.16 -12.17
C LEU A 3 29.46 1.34 -12.34
N PHE A 4 29.56 0.02 -12.23
CA PHE A 4 28.41 -0.89 -12.29
C PHE A 4 27.41 -0.58 -11.17
N LEU A 5 27.88 -0.49 -9.93
CA LEU A 5 27.03 -0.16 -8.79
C LEU A 5 26.39 1.22 -8.95
N TYR A 6 27.16 2.23 -9.36
CA TYR A 6 26.66 3.58 -9.60
C TYR A 6 25.52 3.60 -10.63
N LEU A 7 25.70 2.96 -11.78
CA LEU A 7 24.69 2.90 -12.83
C LEU A 7 23.41 2.16 -12.36
N HIS A 8 23.57 1.05 -11.63
CA HIS A 8 22.44 0.31 -11.09
C HIS A 8 21.69 1.08 -10.00
N ILE A 9 22.40 1.74 -9.08
CA ILE A 9 21.77 2.59 -8.07
C ILE A 9 21.00 3.72 -8.75
N HIS A 10 21.61 4.39 -9.71
CA HIS A 10 20.96 5.47 -10.45
C HIS A 10 19.72 4.98 -11.21
N PHE A 11 19.79 3.81 -11.84
CA PHE A 11 18.63 3.19 -12.50
C PHE A 11 17.49 2.91 -11.52
N HIS A 12 17.78 2.38 -10.31
CA HIS A 12 16.74 2.05 -9.33
C HIS A 12 16.12 3.28 -8.64
N LEU A 13 16.85 4.40 -8.62
CA LEU A 13 16.34 5.68 -8.12
C LEU A 13 15.69 6.55 -9.19
N LYS A 14 15.77 6.13 -10.47
CA LYS A 14 15.12 6.85 -11.56
C LYS A 14 13.61 6.86 -11.37
N THR A 15 12.98 8.00 -11.63
CA THR A 15 11.54 8.20 -11.67
C THR A 15 11.12 8.71 -13.04
N ALA A 16 9.86 8.54 -13.38
CA ALA A 16 9.24 9.20 -14.52
C ALA A 16 8.19 10.19 -13.99
N ASP A 17 8.05 11.31 -14.66
CA ASP A 17 7.27 12.45 -14.19
C ASP A 17 6.10 12.79 -15.13
N ASP A 18 5.91 11.99 -16.19
CA ASP A 18 4.80 12.18 -17.11
C ASP A 18 3.50 11.74 -16.45
N LEU A 19 2.47 12.58 -16.57
CA LEU A 19 1.16 12.32 -15.97
C LEU A 19 0.31 11.49 -16.94
N GLU A 20 0.69 10.25 -17.14
CA GLU A 20 -0.01 9.31 -18.02
C GLU A 20 -0.13 7.94 -17.35
N VAL A 21 -1.26 7.25 -17.57
CA VAL A 21 -1.43 5.83 -17.25
C VAL A 21 -1.55 5.07 -18.55
N TYR A 22 -0.69 4.08 -18.73
CA TYR A 22 -0.83 3.17 -19.86
C TYR A 22 -1.90 2.12 -19.57
N GLU A 23 -2.82 1.91 -20.49
CA GLU A 23 -3.79 0.83 -20.43
C GLU A 23 -3.39 -0.26 -21.41
N LEU A 24 -3.42 -1.52 -20.94
CA LEU A 24 -3.10 -2.67 -21.77
C LEU A 24 -4.39 -3.49 -22.01
N ASP A 25 -4.77 -3.65 -23.27
CA ASP A 25 -5.95 -4.43 -23.67
C ASP A 25 -5.76 -5.93 -23.40
N ALA A 26 -4.53 -6.41 -23.42
CA ALA A 26 -4.18 -7.81 -23.15
C ALA A 26 -2.85 -7.90 -22.40
N LEU A 27 -2.68 -8.96 -21.62
CA LEU A 27 -1.42 -9.24 -20.93
C LEU A 27 -0.33 -9.60 -21.95
N PRO A 28 0.75 -8.82 -22.04
CA PRO A 28 1.88 -9.14 -22.91
C PRO A 28 2.71 -10.30 -22.30
N PRO A 29 3.64 -10.90 -23.06
CA PRO A 29 4.65 -11.79 -22.48
C PRO A 29 5.39 -11.12 -21.31
N LYS A 30 5.89 -11.94 -20.36
CA LYS A 30 6.52 -11.44 -19.13
C LYS A 30 7.68 -10.48 -19.41
N GLU A 31 8.53 -10.80 -20.38
CA GLU A 31 9.69 -9.98 -20.77
C GLU A 31 9.23 -8.58 -21.22
N LYS A 32 8.13 -8.51 -21.97
CA LYS A 32 7.57 -7.24 -22.43
C LYS A 32 6.96 -6.44 -21.27
N MET A 33 6.30 -7.12 -20.32
CA MET A 33 5.78 -6.48 -19.12
C MET A 33 6.92 -5.91 -18.26
N GLU A 34 8.05 -6.57 -18.20
CA GLU A 34 9.25 -6.07 -17.52
C GLU A 34 9.76 -4.76 -18.12
N GLU A 35 9.87 -4.72 -19.46
CA GLU A 35 10.23 -3.49 -20.19
C GLU A 35 9.24 -2.35 -19.91
N ILE A 36 7.93 -2.64 -19.92
CA ILE A 36 6.88 -1.65 -19.64
C ILE A 36 7.03 -1.10 -18.21
N CYS A 37 7.24 -1.96 -17.22
CA CYS A 37 7.44 -1.52 -15.84
C CYS A 37 8.73 -0.68 -15.67
N ASP A 38 9.75 -0.90 -16.50
CA ASP A 38 11.01 -0.16 -16.45
C ASP A 38 10.91 1.27 -16.99
N PHE A 39 9.82 1.62 -17.71
CA PHE A 39 9.51 3.03 -18.03
C PHE A 39 9.12 3.86 -16.80
N ARG A 40 8.81 3.21 -15.67
CA ARG A 40 8.41 3.87 -14.41
C ARG A 40 7.15 4.72 -14.52
N GLN A 41 6.26 4.33 -15.43
CA GLN A 41 4.93 4.90 -15.56
C GLN A 41 3.87 3.97 -14.98
N PRO A 42 2.79 4.48 -14.39
CA PRO A 42 1.67 3.65 -13.98
C PRO A 42 1.05 2.92 -15.16
N VAL A 43 0.70 1.65 -14.95
CA VAL A 43 0.10 0.80 -15.99
C VAL A 43 -1.12 0.09 -15.42
N LYS A 44 -2.25 0.21 -16.10
CA LYS A 44 -3.50 -0.48 -15.80
C LYS A 44 -3.69 -1.64 -16.79
N PHE A 45 -4.07 -2.81 -16.28
CA PHE A 45 -4.35 -4.00 -17.09
C PHE A 45 -5.28 -4.96 -16.35
N PHE A 46 -5.94 -5.84 -17.07
CA PHE A 46 -6.76 -6.88 -16.46
C PHE A 46 -5.90 -8.08 -16.04
N TYR A 47 -6.01 -8.47 -14.76
CA TYR A 47 -5.27 -9.60 -14.17
C TYR A 47 -6.21 -10.59 -13.44
N GLY A 48 -7.45 -10.66 -13.84
CA GLY A 48 -8.44 -11.56 -13.25
C GLY A 48 -8.00 -13.03 -13.27
N GLY A 49 -8.73 -13.89 -12.56
CA GLY A 49 -8.46 -15.32 -12.50
C GLY A 49 -8.57 -15.87 -11.08
N GLU A 50 -7.91 -17.01 -10.81
CA GLU A 50 -7.97 -17.69 -9.51
C GLU A 50 -7.68 -16.80 -8.30
N MET A 51 -6.78 -15.81 -8.44
CA MET A 51 -6.42 -14.89 -7.36
C MET A 51 -7.63 -14.07 -6.91
N VAL A 52 -8.42 -13.55 -7.85
CA VAL A 52 -9.60 -12.73 -7.55
C VAL A 52 -10.68 -13.55 -6.86
N GLU A 53 -10.86 -14.82 -7.24
CA GLU A 53 -11.85 -15.70 -6.65
C GLU A 53 -11.42 -16.19 -5.27
N ARG A 54 -10.15 -16.62 -5.12
CA ARG A 54 -9.61 -17.20 -3.89
C ARG A 54 -9.37 -16.19 -2.77
N ILE A 55 -9.08 -14.92 -3.13
CA ILE A 55 -8.78 -13.84 -2.21
C ILE A 55 -9.92 -12.79 -2.23
N SER A 56 -11.15 -13.21 -2.55
CA SER A 56 -12.31 -12.33 -2.43
C SER A 56 -12.74 -12.16 -0.99
N LEU A 57 -13.35 -11.01 -0.67
CA LEU A 57 -13.85 -10.72 0.66
C LEU A 57 -14.77 -11.81 1.19
N GLU A 58 -15.71 -12.28 0.35
CA GLU A 58 -16.71 -13.28 0.73
C GLU A 58 -16.09 -14.63 1.07
N GLU A 59 -15.12 -15.09 0.28
CA GLU A 59 -14.45 -16.37 0.51
C GLU A 59 -13.57 -16.32 1.76
N LEU A 60 -12.85 -15.21 1.98
CA LEU A 60 -12.02 -15.03 3.16
C LEU A 60 -12.85 -14.88 4.44
N GLU A 61 -13.96 -14.12 4.41
CA GLU A 61 -14.88 -13.96 5.55
C GLU A 61 -15.45 -15.32 5.98
N LYS A 62 -15.90 -16.10 5.01
CA LYS A 62 -16.48 -17.43 5.24
C LYS A 62 -15.48 -18.41 5.86
N THR A 63 -14.25 -18.38 5.38
CA THR A 63 -13.24 -19.38 5.73
C THR A 63 -12.42 -18.98 6.95
N TYR A 64 -12.07 -17.68 7.07
CA TYR A 64 -11.11 -17.17 8.03
C TYR A 64 -11.65 -16.07 8.95
N GLY A 65 -12.96 -15.91 9.07
CA GLY A 65 -13.61 -14.86 9.87
C GLY A 65 -13.26 -14.86 11.37
N ALA A 66 -12.66 -15.93 11.90
CA ALA A 66 -12.23 -16.04 13.29
C ALA A 66 -10.75 -15.67 13.52
N PHE A 67 -10.02 -15.29 12.49
CA PHE A 67 -8.63 -14.84 12.61
C PHE A 67 -8.57 -13.33 12.81
N ASP A 68 -7.49 -12.85 13.43
CA ASP A 68 -7.30 -11.44 13.71
C ASP A 68 -6.79 -10.67 12.48
N VAL A 69 -7.32 -9.47 12.29
CA VAL A 69 -6.85 -8.48 11.31
C VAL A 69 -6.55 -7.16 11.99
N GLN A 70 -5.67 -6.37 11.40
CA GLN A 70 -5.30 -5.06 11.90
C GLN A 70 -6.25 -3.99 11.33
N VAL A 71 -7.06 -3.36 12.18
CA VAL A 71 -7.99 -2.30 11.79
C VAL A 71 -7.45 -0.94 12.20
N ARG A 72 -7.46 0.00 11.27
CA ARG A 72 -7.05 1.39 11.45
C ARG A 72 -8.27 2.31 11.39
N ASP A 73 -8.35 3.25 12.33
CA ASP A 73 -9.33 4.32 12.34
C ASP A 73 -8.70 5.61 11.78
N LEU A 74 -9.02 5.95 10.56
CA LEU A 74 -8.53 7.16 9.89
C LEU A 74 -9.20 8.44 10.39
N GLY A 75 -10.33 8.34 11.09
CA GLY A 75 -11.04 9.50 11.67
C GLY A 75 -10.33 10.08 12.89
N THR A 76 -9.61 9.25 13.64
CA THR A 76 -8.88 9.63 14.87
C THR A 76 -7.37 9.71 14.71
N GLU A 77 -6.85 9.62 13.50
CA GLU A 77 -5.41 9.55 13.19
C GLU A 77 -4.58 10.73 13.71
N LYS A 78 -5.22 11.84 14.09
CA LYS A 78 -4.56 13.02 14.68
C LYS A 78 -4.22 12.87 16.16
N ASP A 79 -4.69 11.81 16.81
CA ASP A 79 -4.42 11.54 18.22
C ASP A 79 -3.18 10.65 18.36
N GLU A 80 -2.02 11.26 18.56
CA GLU A 80 -0.72 10.57 18.71
C GLU A 80 -0.67 9.63 19.94
N THR A 81 -1.65 9.70 20.83
CA THR A 81 -1.71 8.89 22.06
C THR A 81 -2.37 7.53 21.84
N ARG A 82 -3.03 7.30 20.71
CA ARG A 82 -3.72 6.06 20.37
C ARG A 82 -2.88 5.13 19.54
N GLU A 83 -3.02 3.83 19.78
CA GLU A 83 -2.50 2.82 18.89
C GLU A 83 -3.13 2.98 17.51
N ARG A 84 -2.27 3.08 16.48
CA ARG A 84 -2.70 3.31 15.09
C ARG A 84 -3.46 2.14 14.50
N TYR A 85 -3.18 0.93 14.98
CA TYR A 85 -3.80 -0.33 14.54
C TYR A 85 -4.33 -1.08 15.76
N LEU A 86 -5.56 -1.57 15.66
CA LEU A 86 -6.20 -2.38 16.68
C LEU A 86 -6.53 -3.77 16.09
N PRO A 87 -6.26 -4.86 16.81
CA PRO A 87 -6.65 -6.19 16.37
C PRO A 87 -8.16 -6.39 16.55
N PHE A 88 -8.80 -6.89 15.50
CA PHE A 88 -10.20 -7.32 15.48
C PHE A 88 -10.31 -8.69 14.86
N LEU A 89 -11.28 -9.50 15.28
CA LEU A 89 -11.66 -10.68 14.50
C LEU A 89 -12.13 -10.22 13.11
N PHE A 90 -11.68 -10.91 12.07
CA PHE A 90 -11.97 -10.49 10.69
C PHE A 90 -13.47 -10.31 10.43
N ARG A 91 -14.32 -11.21 10.95
CA ARG A 91 -15.77 -11.09 10.86
C ARG A 91 -16.29 -9.81 11.52
N GLU A 92 -15.80 -9.48 12.70
CA GLU A 92 -16.20 -8.26 13.43
C GLU A 92 -15.73 -7.00 12.69
N GLY A 93 -14.54 -7.04 12.12
CA GLY A 93 -14.02 -5.98 11.26
C GLY A 93 -14.91 -5.72 10.04
N ILE A 94 -15.38 -6.79 9.36
CA ILE A 94 -16.29 -6.65 8.22
C ILE A 94 -17.65 -6.08 8.65
N GLU A 95 -18.20 -6.51 9.78
CA GLU A 95 -19.43 -5.92 10.33
C GLU A 95 -19.26 -4.44 10.65
N LEU A 96 -18.09 -4.06 11.21
CA LEU A 96 -17.73 -2.67 11.45
C LEU A 96 -17.72 -1.88 10.14
N PHE A 97 -17.09 -2.40 9.07
CA PHE A 97 -17.03 -1.72 7.77
C PHE A 97 -18.41 -1.56 7.11
N ARG A 98 -19.31 -2.56 7.26
CA ARG A 98 -20.67 -2.49 6.74
C ARG A 98 -21.52 -1.44 7.45
N ASN A 99 -21.26 -1.19 8.73
CA ASN A 99 -22.00 -0.24 9.56
C ASN A 99 -21.36 1.16 9.60
N ASP A 100 -20.17 1.34 9.06
CA ASP A 100 -19.46 2.62 9.05
C ASP A 100 -20.02 3.54 7.95
N ALA A 101 -20.86 4.47 8.34
CA ALA A 101 -21.40 5.48 7.43
C ALA A 101 -20.42 6.63 7.11
N CYS A 102 -19.35 6.77 7.91
CA CYS A 102 -18.39 7.86 7.76
C CYS A 102 -17.19 7.50 6.88
N GLY A 103 -16.95 6.22 6.65
CA GLY A 103 -15.79 5.75 5.87
C GLY A 103 -14.46 5.99 6.58
N ASN A 104 -14.38 5.63 7.87
CA ASN A 104 -13.20 5.82 8.69
C ASN A 104 -12.36 4.56 8.86
N TYR A 105 -12.99 3.37 8.79
CA TYR A 105 -12.31 2.12 9.14
C TYR A 105 -11.80 1.36 7.94
N ILE A 106 -10.54 0.94 8.03
CA ILE A 106 -9.84 0.14 7.02
C ILE A 106 -8.98 -0.93 7.71
N THR A 107 -8.85 -2.10 7.10
CA THR A 107 -7.85 -3.09 7.48
C THR A 107 -6.74 -3.12 6.46
N GLU A 108 -5.51 -3.06 6.92
CA GLU A 108 -4.27 -3.12 6.14
C GLU A 108 -3.13 -3.65 7.02
N ARG A 109 -1.99 -4.00 6.42
CA ARG A 109 -0.83 -4.60 7.13
C ARG A 109 -1.15 -5.96 7.74
N ASN A 110 -1.86 -6.76 7.00
CA ASN A 110 -2.34 -8.08 7.42
C ASN A 110 -1.34 -9.21 7.11
N ASP A 111 -0.03 -8.93 7.20
CA ASP A 111 1.01 -9.94 6.94
C ASP A 111 0.82 -11.18 7.80
N ASP A 112 0.53 -11.01 9.10
CA ASP A 112 0.34 -12.09 10.06
C ASP A 112 -0.92 -12.90 9.69
N PHE A 113 -2.03 -12.24 9.41
CA PHE A 113 -3.27 -12.89 8.93
C PHE A 113 -3.02 -13.75 7.69
N LEU A 114 -2.29 -13.22 6.69
CA LEU A 114 -1.99 -13.95 5.46
C LEU A 114 -1.11 -15.18 5.70
N VAL A 115 -0.21 -15.11 6.69
CA VAL A 115 0.68 -16.22 7.05
C VAL A 115 -0.07 -17.29 7.85
N GLU A 116 -0.82 -16.89 8.88
CA GLU A 116 -1.56 -17.78 9.78
C GLU A 116 -2.66 -18.55 9.04
N THR A 117 -3.40 -17.89 8.17
CA THR A 117 -4.43 -18.51 7.32
C THR A 117 -3.86 -19.33 6.17
N GLY A 118 -2.58 -19.12 5.83
CA GLY A 118 -1.95 -19.73 4.66
C GLY A 118 -2.34 -19.10 3.32
N VAL A 119 -3.16 -18.05 3.30
CA VAL A 119 -3.58 -17.30 2.09
C VAL A 119 -2.38 -16.75 1.33
N VAL A 120 -1.26 -16.49 2.02
CA VAL A 120 0.01 -16.10 1.37
C VAL A 120 0.46 -17.05 0.27
N LYS A 121 0.05 -18.34 0.31
CA LYS A 121 0.37 -19.33 -0.72
C LYS A 121 -0.34 -19.03 -2.03
N GLU A 122 -1.59 -18.54 -1.95
CA GLU A 122 -2.35 -18.14 -3.14
C GLU A 122 -1.70 -16.93 -3.83
N PHE A 123 -1.19 -15.95 -3.06
CA PHE A 123 -0.40 -14.85 -3.62
C PHE A 123 0.84 -15.38 -4.35
N ARG A 124 1.63 -16.25 -3.68
CA ARG A 124 2.87 -16.80 -4.25
C ARG A 124 2.67 -17.66 -5.49
N LYS A 125 1.51 -18.33 -5.61
CA LYS A 125 1.14 -19.12 -6.77
C LYS A 125 0.81 -18.24 -7.97
N ASN A 126 0.13 -17.12 -7.73
CA ASN A 126 -0.42 -16.26 -8.76
C ASN A 126 0.46 -15.07 -9.13
N ASP A 127 1.57 -14.81 -8.43
CA ASP A 127 2.42 -13.63 -8.67
C ASP A 127 3.64 -13.89 -9.58
N LEU A 128 3.82 -15.10 -10.08
CA LEU A 128 5.00 -15.48 -10.88
C LEU A 128 5.20 -14.59 -12.11
N TYR A 129 4.11 -14.11 -12.70
CA TYR A 129 4.14 -13.19 -13.83
C TYR A 129 4.58 -11.79 -13.42
N LEU A 130 4.12 -11.29 -12.26
CA LEU A 130 4.34 -9.94 -11.75
C LEU A 130 5.72 -9.78 -11.10
N ARG A 131 6.29 -10.88 -10.62
CA ARG A 131 7.53 -10.89 -9.86
C ARG A 131 8.72 -10.54 -10.75
N PRO A 132 9.46 -9.45 -10.43
CA PRO A 132 10.66 -9.09 -11.17
C PRO A 132 11.78 -10.10 -10.95
N PRO A 133 12.79 -10.16 -11.83
CA PRO A 133 13.98 -10.95 -11.61
C PRO A 133 14.75 -10.45 -10.37
N MET A 134 15.54 -11.33 -9.75
CA MET A 134 16.41 -11.00 -8.61
C MET A 134 15.66 -10.37 -7.41
N VAL A 135 14.43 -10.83 -7.15
CA VAL A 135 13.66 -10.41 -5.98
C VAL A 135 14.35 -10.84 -4.69
N SER A 136 14.50 -9.88 -3.76
CA SER A 136 15.01 -10.11 -2.39
C SER A 136 13.89 -10.18 -1.35
N LYS A 137 12.77 -9.47 -1.59
CA LYS A 137 11.61 -9.46 -0.70
C LYS A 137 10.31 -9.35 -1.50
N CYS A 138 9.36 -10.22 -1.17
CA CYS A 138 7.97 -10.09 -1.59
C CYS A 138 7.15 -9.66 -0.36
N GLY A 139 6.34 -8.64 -0.49
CA GLY A 139 5.35 -8.21 0.48
C GLY A 139 3.96 -8.37 -0.13
N TYR A 140 3.06 -8.96 0.60
CA TYR A 140 1.67 -9.10 0.20
C TYR A 140 0.80 -8.50 1.27
N ASP A 141 -0.32 -7.93 0.87
CA ASP A 141 -1.28 -7.39 1.80
C ASP A 141 -2.70 -7.60 1.28
N PHE A 142 -3.61 -7.80 2.20
CA PHE A 142 -5.04 -7.79 1.95
C PHE A 142 -5.62 -6.56 2.64
N ILE A 143 -6.24 -5.69 1.86
CA ILE A 143 -6.79 -4.42 2.30
C ILE A 143 -8.31 -4.51 2.12
N CYS A 144 -9.06 -4.15 3.14
CA CYS A 144 -10.51 -4.07 3.07
C CYS A 144 -10.98 -2.90 3.93
N GLY A 145 -12.08 -2.26 3.54
CA GLY A 145 -12.57 -1.12 4.31
C GLY A 145 -14.00 -0.73 4.00
N ALA A 146 -14.47 0.24 4.76
CA ALA A 146 -15.81 0.79 4.65
C ALA A 146 -16.01 1.58 3.36
N ASN A 147 -17.28 1.81 3.01
CA ASN A 147 -17.63 2.65 1.88
C ASN A 147 -17.11 4.08 2.04
N GLY A 148 -16.44 4.59 1.03
CA GLY A 148 -15.94 5.96 0.99
C GLY A 148 -14.69 6.21 1.82
N VAL A 149 -14.09 5.16 2.42
CA VAL A 149 -12.81 5.29 3.12
C VAL A 149 -11.75 5.80 2.17
N LYS A 150 -10.88 6.71 2.65
CA LYS A 150 -9.82 7.34 1.88
C LYS A 150 -8.50 7.19 2.60
N THR A 151 -7.58 6.44 2.00
CA THR A 151 -6.26 6.27 2.59
C THR A 151 -5.47 7.59 2.56
N PRO A 152 -4.53 7.79 3.49
CA PRO A 152 -3.59 8.91 3.40
C PRO A 152 -2.86 8.94 2.06
N LEU A 153 -2.49 10.15 1.61
CA LEU A 153 -1.62 10.31 0.44
C LEU A 153 -0.22 9.85 0.81
N GLN A 154 0.27 8.79 0.18
CA GLN A 154 1.55 8.16 0.51
C GLN A 154 2.27 7.66 -0.73
N TYR A 155 3.58 7.39 -0.60
CA TYR A 155 4.35 6.67 -1.61
C TYR A 155 5.10 5.49 -1.00
N MET A 156 5.57 4.60 -1.86
CA MET A 156 6.38 3.46 -1.47
C MET A 156 7.71 3.44 -2.22
N ASN A 157 8.75 2.93 -1.55
CA ASN A 157 10.09 2.76 -2.10
C ASN A 157 10.37 1.33 -2.62
N TYR A 158 9.31 0.54 -2.81
CA TYR A 158 9.40 -0.77 -3.44
C TYR A 158 9.69 -0.63 -4.93
N TYR A 159 10.46 -1.57 -5.47
CA TYR A 159 10.79 -1.58 -6.90
C TYR A 159 9.56 -1.67 -7.80
N ARG A 160 8.61 -2.53 -7.41
CA ARG A 160 7.28 -2.65 -8.04
C ARG A 160 6.20 -2.79 -6.97
N HIS A 161 5.10 -2.13 -7.21
CA HIS A 161 3.91 -2.22 -6.40
C HIS A 161 2.70 -2.38 -7.30
N PHE A 162 1.86 -3.38 -7.03
CA PHE A 162 0.63 -3.65 -7.76
C PHE A 162 -0.55 -3.64 -6.79
N ILE A 163 -1.67 -3.07 -7.23
CA ILE A 163 -2.93 -3.05 -6.48
C ILE A 163 -4.03 -3.56 -7.39
N MET A 164 -4.90 -4.44 -6.87
CA MET A 164 -6.02 -5.00 -7.62
C MET A 164 -7.23 -5.21 -6.69
N PRO A 165 -8.42 -4.68 -7.02
CA PRO A 165 -9.66 -5.04 -6.34
C PRO A 165 -10.01 -6.52 -6.57
N THR A 166 -10.27 -7.23 -5.46
CA THR A 166 -10.79 -8.61 -5.49
C THR A 166 -12.28 -8.67 -5.22
N PHE A 167 -12.82 -7.62 -4.59
CA PHE A 167 -14.24 -7.41 -4.38
C PHE A 167 -14.55 -5.90 -4.39
N GLY A 168 -15.66 -5.50 -5.05
CA GLY A 168 -16.01 -4.09 -5.22
C GLY A 168 -15.11 -3.36 -6.21
N ALA A 169 -14.95 -2.07 -6.01
CA ALA A 169 -14.16 -1.18 -6.86
C ALA A 169 -13.44 -0.11 -6.03
N CYS A 170 -12.47 0.57 -6.61
CA CYS A 170 -11.82 1.70 -5.97
C CYS A 170 -11.41 2.77 -6.98
N ASP A 171 -11.31 3.99 -6.49
CA ASP A 171 -10.67 5.10 -7.18
C ASP A 171 -9.28 5.33 -6.58
N ILE A 172 -8.27 5.55 -7.41
CA ILE A 172 -6.90 5.83 -6.95
C ILE A 172 -6.47 7.18 -7.52
N ILE A 173 -6.06 8.08 -6.63
CA ILE A 173 -5.35 9.30 -7.01
C ILE A 173 -3.86 8.96 -7.13
N LEU A 174 -3.25 9.38 -8.24
CA LEU A 174 -1.83 9.26 -8.52
C LEU A 174 -1.20 10.64 -8.70
N ILE A 175 -0.03 10.84 -8.10
CA ILE A 175 0.74 12.08 -8.22
C ILE A 175 2.20 11.69 -8.53
N PRO A 176 2.80 12.24 -9.62
CA PRO A 176 4.16 11.91 -9.99
C PRO A 176 5.18 12.48 -8.99
N PRO A 177 6.36 11.85 -8.86
CA PRO A 177 7.41 12.23 -7.92
C PRO A 177 7.88 13.68 -8.04
N VAL A 178 7.84 14.28 -9.23
CA VAL A 178 8.19 15.70 -9.46
C VAL A 178 7.34 16.66 -8.62
N SER A 179 6.13 16.25 -8.25
CA SER A 179 5.21 17.05 -7.44
C SER A 179 5.44 16.92 -5.93
N SER A 180 6.35 16.04 -5.46
CA SER A 180 6.63 15.81 -4.02
C SER A 180 6.94 17.09 -3.25
N LYS A 181 7.60 18.06 -3.89
CA LYS A 181 7.93 19.37 -3.30
C LYS A 181 6.71 20.19 -2.88
N TYR A 182 5.52 19.84 -3.34
CA TYR A 182 4.26 20.52 -3.03
C TYR A 182 3.41 19.75 -2.00
N LEU A 183 3.88 18.58 -1.54
CA LEU A 183 3.08 17.64 -0.76
C LEU A 183 3.42 17.61 0.74
N ASN A 184 4.36 18.44 1.22
CA ASN A 184 4.75 18.50 2.64
C ASN A 184 5.05 17.09 3.19
N GLU A 185 5.98 16.37 2.54
CA GLU A 185 6.34 15.00 2.88
C GLU A 185 6.72 14.84 4.36
N THR A 186 6.13 13.84 5.01
CA THR A 186 6.48 13.35 6.34
C THR A 186 7.01 11.92 6.24
N LYS A 187 8.07 11.61 6.98
CA LYS A 187 8.71 10.27 6.98
C LYS A 187 8.59 9.65 8.36
N ASP A 188 7.80 8.63 8.45
CA ASP A 188 7.69 7.77 9.62
C ASP A 188 8.50 6.49 9.39
N TYR A 189 9.72 6.46 9.93
CA TYR A 189 10.60 5.31 9.79
C TYR A 189 10.23 4.16 10.72
N GLU A 190 9.42 4.40 11.76
CA GLU A 190 8.93 3.36 12.68
C GLU A 190 7.96 2.41 11.95
N TYR A 191 6.98 3.00 11.31
CA TYR A 191 6.00 2.26 10.52
C TYR A 191 6.43 2.06 9.06
N GLY A 192 7.52 2.72 8.61
CA GLY A 192 7.96 2.71 7.22
C GLY A 192 6.95 3.39 6.30
N GLU A 193 6.29 4.44 6.78
CA GLU A 193 5.31 5.23 6.06
C GLU A 193 5.93 6.54 5.56
N TYR A 194 5.70 6.84 4.30
CA TYR A 194 6.09 8.08 3.64
C TYR A 194 4.83 8.75 3.16
N ALA A 195 4.31 9.69 3.93
CA ALA A 195 2.98 10.26 3.75
C ALA A 195 2.99 11.78 3.61
N SER A 196 1.88 12.32 3.17
CA SER A 196 1.58 13.75 3.14
C SER A 196 0.38 14.02 4.05
N PRO A 197 0.39 15.11 4.83
CA PRO A 197 -0.76 15.51 5.62
C PRO A 197 -1.92 16.06 4.76
N ILE A 198 -1.71 16.21 3.45
CA ILE A 198 -2.68 16.76 2.53
C ILE A 198 -3.67 15.67 2.12
N ASN A 199 -4.97 15.95 2.28
CA ASN A 199 -6.01 15.08 1.74
C ASN A 199 -6.25 15.41 0.26
N PRO A 200 -5.87 14.55 -0.70
CA PRO A 200 -6.00 14.86 -2.12
C PRO A 200 -7.45 14.79 -2.63
N TRP A 201 -8.37 14.19 -1.86
CA TRP A 201 -9.79 14.06 -2.20
C TRP A 201 -10.61 15.30 -1.83
N ASN A 202 -10.13 16.06 -0.85
CA ASN A 202 -10.73 17.31 -0.43
C ASN A 202 -9.60 18.24 0.05
N PRO A 203 -8.80 18.79 -0.87
CA PRO A 203 -7.68 19.64 -0.51
C PRO A 203 -8.15 20.92 0.15
N ASP A 204 -7.46 21.31 1.22
CA ASP A 204 -7.72 22.58 1.86
C ASP A 204 -7.32 23.73 0.92
N LYS A 205 -8.23 24.66 0.70
CA LYS A 205 -8.04 25.85 -0.17
C LYS A 205 -6.91 26.77 0.28
N THR A 206 -6.45 26.61 1.53
CA THR A 206 -5.31 27.36 2.06
C THR A 206 -3.97 26.84 1.54
N ASN A 207 -3.93 25.64 0.99
CA ASN A 207 -2.70 25.02 0.49
C ASN A 207 -2.47 25.33 -1.00
N ILE A 208 -2.07 26.60 -1.27
CA ILE A 208 -1.82 27.13 -2.63
C ILE A 208 -0.78 26.28 -3.39
N ASP A 209 0.15 25.65 -2.70
CA ASP A 209 1.20 24.87 -3.36
C ASP A 209 0.66 23.54 -3.89
N PHE A 210 -0.34 22.95 -3.25
CA PHE A 210 -0.97 21.72 -3.74
C PHE A 210 -1.66 21.90 -5.11
N GLU A 211 -2.16 23.08 -5.43
CA GLU A 211 -2.75 23.38 -6.75
C GLU A 211 -1.74 23.23 -7.90
N LYS A 212 -0.45 23.30 -7.60
CA LYS A 212 0.64 23.10 -8.57
C LYS A 212 0.98 21.63 -8.80
N ALA A 213 0.48 20.74 -7.96
CA ALA A 213 0.71 19.30 -8.09
C ALA A 213 -0.08 18.75 -9.28
N LYS A 214 0.58 17.92 -10.07
CA LYS A 214 -0.07 17.20 -11.16
C LYS A 214 -0.82 16.01 -10.56
N ILE A 215 -2.14 15.95 -10.76
CA ILE A 215 -2.99 14.92 -10.16
C ILE A 215 -3.70 14.13 -11.25
N MET A 216 -3.75 12.82 -11.11
CA MET A 216 -4.50 11.93 -11.97
C MET A 216 -5.36 10.99 -11.14
N LYS A 217 -6.55 10.68 -11.62
CA LYS A 217 -7.48 9.74 -10.99
C LYS A 217 -7.68 8.54 -11.91
N VAL A 218 -7.54 7.34 -11.33
CA VAL A 218 -7.72 6.05 -12.02
C VAL A 218 -8.77 5.26 -11.29
N ARG A 219 -9.77 4.75 -12.00
CA ARG A 219 -10.74 3.80 -11.48
C ARG A 219 -10.28 2.38 -11.74
N LEU A 220 -10.42 1.52 -10.73
CA LEU A 220 -10.19 0.09 -10.84
C LEU A 220 -11.46 -0.66 -10.47
N GLU A 221 -11.86 -1.55 -11.36
CA GLU A 221 -12.92 -2.53 -11.14
C GLU A 221 -12.32 -3.89 -10.72
N LYS A 222 -13.16 -4.79 -10.23
CA LYS A 222 -12.73 -6.13 -9.82
C LYS A 222 -11.91 -6.84 -10.91
N GLY A 223 -10.68 -7.26 -10.55
CA GLY A 223 -9.74 -7.95 -11.44
C GLY A 223 -8.87 -7.03 -12.29
N GLU A 224 -9.10 -5.72 -12.30
CA GLU A 224 -8.20 -4.77 -12.91
C GLU A 224 -7.03 -4.46 -11.97
N MET A 225 -5.83 -4.51 -12.48
CA MET A 225 -4.61 -4.30 -11.72
C MET A 225 -3.92 -3.02 -12.16
N LEU A 226 -3.46 -2.24 -11.18
CA LEU A 226 -2.66 -1.05 -11.39
C LEU A 226 -1.23 -1.29 -10.90
N TYR A 227 -0.26 -1.14 -11.78
CA TYR A 227 1.14 -0.99 -11.42
C TYR A 227 1.42 0.46 -11.01
N ILE A 228 1.96 0.63 -9.80
CA ILE A 228 2.40 1.91 -9.26
C ILE A 228 3.92 1.87 -9.12
N PRO A 229 4.67 2.68 -9.86
CA PRO A 229 6.13 2.72 -9.76
C PRO A 229 6.61 3.27 -8.41
N ALA A 230 7.86 2.99 -8.06
CA ALA A 230 8.49 3.55 -6.87
C ALA A 230 8.39 5.09 -6.84
N TYR A 231 8.17 5.63 -5.64
CA TYR A 231 8.08 7.09 -5.37
C TYR A 231 6.86 7.80 -5.95
N TRP A 232 5.99 7.12 -6.69
CA TRP A 232 4.70 7.68 -7.06
C TRP A 232 3.80 7.77 -5.84
N TRP A 233 3.24 8.94 -5.63
CA TRP A 233 2.26 9.17 -4.58
C TRP A 233 0.91 8.62 -4.99
N PHE A 234 0.23 7.98 -4.05
CA PHE A 234 -1.10 7.46 -4.28
C PHE A 234 -1.96 7.57 -3.02
N SER A 235 -3.26 7.64 -3.24
CA SER A 235 -4.30 7.55 -2.22
C SER A 235 -5.47 6.79 -2.82
N ILE A 236 -6.06 5.88 -2.05
CA ILE A 236 -7.13 4.99 -2.48
C ILE A 236 -8.42 5.44 -1.83
N SER A 237 -9.51 5.50 -2.61
CA SER A 237 -10.88 5.66 -2.12
C SER A 237 -11.69 4.43 -2.48
N LEU A 238 -12.28 3.75 -1.51
CA LEU A 238 -13.10 2.56 -1.72
C LEU A 238 -14.53 2.94 -2.13
N ASP A 239 -15.08 2.23 -3.10
CA ASP A 239 -16.47 2.37 -3.55
C ASP A 239 -17.27 1.17 -3.02
N GLY A 240 -18.15 1.41 -2.05
CA GLY A 240 -18.75 0.36 -1.26
C GLY A 240 -17.77 -0.29 -0.27
N VAL A 241 -18.23 -1.32 0.45
CA VAL A 241 -17.32 -2.21 1.18
C VAL A 241 -16.54 -2.99 0.14
N SER A 242 -15.24 -2.73 0.04
CA SER A 242 -14.41 -3.28 -1.03
C SER A 242 -13.15 -3.90 -0.47
N SER A 243 -12.61 -4.90 -1.16
CA SER A 243 -11.32 -5.51 -0.82
C SER A 243 -10.34 -5.45 -1.97
N LEU A 244 -9.10 -5.23 -1.63
CA LEU A 244 -7.97 -5.09 -2.53
C LEU A 244 -6.84 -6.02 -2.11
N VAL A 245 -6.06 -6.47 -3.08
CA VAL A 245 -4.75 -7.07 -2.83
C VAL A 245 -3.65 -6.12 -3.23
N SER A 246 -2.59 -6.08 -2.42
CA SER A 246 -1.39 -5.29 -2.67
C SER A 246 -0.19 -6.22 -2.74
N LEU A 247 0.55 -6.15 -3.84
CA LEU A 247 1.75 -6.96 -4.08
C LEU A 247 2.95 -6.04 -4.24
N LYS A 248 3.95 -6.22 -3.39
CA LYS A 248 5.13 -5.34 -3.29
C LYS A 248 6.40 -6.15 -3.50
N TYR A 249 7.26 -5.72 -4.40
CA TYR A 249 8.51 -6.41 -4.70
C TYR A 249 9.71 -5.52 -4.51
N ARG A 250 10.74 -6.06 -3.85
CA ARG A 250 12.04 -5.44 -3.69
C ARG A 250 13.09 -6.37 -4.30
N THR A 251 13.96 -5.83 -5.16
CA THR A 251 15.11 -6.55 -5.70
C THR A 251 16.34 -6.32 -4.85
N TYR A 252 17.39 -7.16 -4.99
CA TYR A 252 18.65 -6.93 -4.29
C TYR A 252 19.26 -5.56 -4.63
N MET A 253 19.21 -5.16 -5.90
CA MET A 253 19.76 -3.87 -6.32
C MET A 253 18.92 -2.69 -5.81
N ASN A 254 17.60 -2.83 -5.76
CA ASN A 254 16.74 -1.83 -5.11
C ASN A 254 17.08 -1.70 -3.62
N ALA A 255 17.29 -2.81 -2.90
CA ALA A 255 17.67 -2.78 -1.49
C ALA A 255 19.00 -2.04 -1.27
N ILE A 256 19.98 -2.22 -2.17
CA ILE A 256 21.25 -1.48 -2.13
C ILE A 256 21.00 0.02 -2.39
N ALA A 257 20.19 0.35 -3.39
CA ALA A 257 19.90 1.75 -3.76
C ALA A 257 19.22 2.53 -2.63
N ILE A 258 18.31 1.89 -1.89
CA ILE A 258 17.58 2.50 -0.76
C ILE A 258 18.17 2.16 0.60
N SER A 259 19.39 1.62 0.65
CA SER A 259 20.03 1.20 1.93
C SER A 259 20.06 2.28 3.00
N PRO A 260 20.29 3.58 2.71
CA PRO A 260 20.19 4.62 3.73
C PRO A 260 18.83 4.67 4.42
N THR A 261 17.75 4.54 3.66
CA THR A 261 16.38 4.51 4.17
C THR A 261 16.14 3.29 5.05
N ILE A 262 16.58 2.10 4.59
CA ILE A 262 16.46 0.86 5.37
C ILE A 262 17.21 0.95 6.70
N ILE A 263 18.38 1.56 6.70
CA ILE A 263 19.18 1.78 7.93
C ILE A 263 18.41 2.71 8.89
N MET A 264 17.80 3.79 8.39
CA MET A 264 17.00 4.70 9.22
C MET A 264 15.80 4.00 9.84
N GLU A 265 15.07 3.17 9.06
CA GLU A 265 13.96 2.34 9.57
C GLU A 265 14.44 1.38 10.68
N MET A 266 15.60 0.73 10.49
CA MET A 266 16.19 -0.17 11.51
C MET A 266 16.58 0.58 12.78
N LEU A 267 17.23 1.75 12.65
CA LEU A 267 17.66 2.56 13.79
C LEU A 267 16.46 3.10 14.57
N GLN A 268 15.42 3.57 13.88
CA GLN A 268 14.22 4.06 14.54
C GLN A 268 13.54 2.95 15.34
N LYS A 269 13.34 1.77 14.75
CA LYS A 269 12.75 0.61 15.44
C LYS A 269 13.54 0.15 16.66
N GLN A 270 14.87 0.33 16.68
CA GLN A 270 15.69 0.00 17.84
C GLN A 270 15.59 1.05 18.96
N ASN A 271 15.33 2.31 18.60
CA ASN A 271 15.28 3.42 19.55
C ASN A 271 13.91 3.63 20.21
N ILE A 272 12.90 2.87 19.80
CA ILE A 272 11.59 2.93 20.44
C ILE A 272 11.73 2.41 21.86
N ARG A 273 11.57 3.29 22.85
CA ARG A 273 11.34 2.90 24.23
C ARG A 273 9.95 2.28 24.29
N ARG A 274 9.88 0.96 24.31
CA ARG A 274 8.64 0.28 24.71
C ARG A 274 8.34 0.79 26.12
N GLU A 275 7.26 1.54 26.30
CA GLU A 275 6.72 1.82 27.62
C GLU A 275 6.39 0.48 28.24
N THR A 276 7.30 0.02 29.08
CA THR A 276 7.04 -1.16 29.91
C THR A 276 5.86 -0.81 30.77
N ILE A 277 4.80 -1.61 30.70
CA ILE A 277 3.56 -1.55 31.48
C ILE A 277 3.90 -1.01 32.87
N GLN A 278 3.41 0.18 33.21
CA GLN A 278 3.51 0.70 34.56
C GLN A 278 2.77 -0.29 35.45
N LYS A 279 3.48 -0.97 36.35
CA LYS A 279 2.85 -1.75 37.40
C LYS A 279 1.92 -0.81 38.15
N MET A 280 0.61 -1.01 38.06
CA MET A 280 -0.33 -0.35 38.94
C MET A 280 0.07 -0.71 40.37
N GLY A 281 0.57 0.28 41.09
CA GLY A 281 0.83 0.13 42.50
C GLY A 281 -0.51 -0.13 43.19
N ILE A 282 -0.62 -1.25 43.92
CA ILE A 282 -1.73 -1.54 44.81
C ILE A 282 -1.71 -0.42 45.85
N THR A 283 -2.60 0.54 45.73
CA THR A 283 -2.86 1.50 46.79
C THR A 283 -3.60 0.70 47.86
N ASN A 284 -2.90 0.38 48.95
CA ASN A 284 -3.54 -0.14 50.17
C ASN A 284 -4.52 0.91 50.70
N PHE A 285 -5.79 0.51 50.77
CA PHE A 285 -6.80 1.20 51.54
C PHE A 285 -6.63 0.94 53.07
#